data_b52e9b5e75c6b34b72a21870f8d11600
#
_entry.id   b52e9b5e75c6b34b72a21870f8d11600
#
_cell.length_a   1.000
_cell.length_b   1.000
_cell.length_c   1.000
_cell.angle_alpha   90.00
_cell.angle_beta   90.00
_cell.angle_gamma   90.00
#
_symmetry.space_group_name_H-M   'P 1'
#
loop_
_entity.id
_entity.type
_entity.pdbx_description
1 polymer ?
#
loop_
_entity_poly.entity_id
_entity_poly.type
_entity_poly.pdbx_seq_one_letter_code
_entity_poly.pdbx_strand_id
1 'polypeptide(L)'
;GHINGQVEEVYGGHNIVKAFNKEEDVIREFDETNDILFRSAWKSQFLSGMMMPIMQFVGNLGYVGVSILGGYLAIKQTIEVGDIQSFIQYVRSFTQPIQQVAQVANMLQSTAAASERVFEFLDEKEEDQFAENPVSVEGLQGNVEFEHVHFGYNPEHIIINDFSAKVKEGQKIAIVGPTGAGKTTMIKLLMRFYDVNSGAIKIDGHNIKDFNRSELRQMFGMVLQDTWLFSGSIEDNIKYGKLDATHEEVVAAAKAAHVHRFVQTLPSGYNMILNEEASNVSQGQKQLLTIARAILADPKILILDEATSSVDTRTEVQIQKAMDNLMKGRTSFVIAHRLSTIRDADLILVMKDGDIIEQGNHEELLEKNGFYAELYNSQFENATSCA
;
A
#
# COMPACT_ATOMS: atom_id res chain seq x y z
N GLY A 1 -16.63 -11.80 -5.29
CA GLY A 1 -15.91 -10.55 -4.91
C GLY A 1 -16.80 -9.64 -4.08
N HIS A 2 -17.95 -9.20 -4.60
CA HIS A 2 -18.79 -8.16 -3.96
C HIS A 2 -19.21 -8.48 -2.53
N ILE A 3 -19.71 -9.69 -2.24
CA ILE A 3 -20.11 -10.05 -0.86
C ILE A 3 -18.93 -9.97 0.11
N ASN A 4 -17.74 -10.46 -0.28
CA ASN A 4 -16.58 -10.40 0.60
C ASN A 4 -16.17 -8.95 0.87
N GLY A 5 -16.18 -8.07 -0.16
CA GLY A 5 -15.91 -6.65 0.02
C GLY A 5 -16.93 -5.98 0.94
N GLN A 6 -18.22 -6.28 0.78
CA GLN A 6 -19.28 -5.74 1.65
C GLN A 6 -19.11 -6.22 3.10
N VAL A 7 -18.77 -7.50 3.32
CA VAL A 7 -18.50 -8.03 4.66
C VAL A 7 -17.30 -7.33 5.29
N GLU A 8 -16.19 -7.16 4.55
CA GLU A 8 -14.99 -6.48 5.02
C GLU A 8 -15.28 -5.02 5.39
N GLU A 9 -16.00 -4.30 4.53
CA GLU A 9 -16.40 -2.90 4.76
C GLU A 9 -17.28 -2.75 6.01
N VAL A 10 -18.31 -3.60 6.13
CA VAL A 10 -19.25 -3.53 7.27
C VAL A 10 -18.57 -3.91 8.57
N TYR A 11 -17.73 -4.94 8.59
CA TYR A 11 -17.00 -5.30 9.81
C TYR A 11 -15.90 -4.28 10.15
N GLY A 12 -15.21 -3.73 9.16
CA GLY A 12 -14.26 -2.64 9.36
C GLY A 12 -14.92 -1.38 9.91
N GLY A 13 -16.13 -1.07 9.42
CA GLY A 13 -16.97 0.06 9.86
C GLY A 13 -17.99 -0.26 10.95
N HIS A 14 -17.90 -1.41 11.64
CA HIS A 14 -18.96 -1.89 12.56
C HIS A 14 -19.37 -0.88 13.64
N ASN A 15 -18.40 -0.17 14.21
CA ASN A 15 -18.67 0.86 15.22
C ASN A 15 -19.50 2.01 14.65
N ILE A 16 -19.30 2.36 13.37
CA ILE A 16 -20.06 3.41 12.69
C ILE A 16 -21.50 2.93 12.45
N VAL A 17 -21.67 1.69 11.95
CA VAL A 17 -22.99 1.07 11.76
C VAL A 17 -23.77 1.11 13.06
N LYS A 18 -23.14 0.72 14.18
CA LYS A 18 -23.74 0.75 15.52
C LYS A 18 -24.07 2.17 16.01
N ALA A 19 -23.15 3.12 15.83
CA ALA A 19 -23.33 4.50 16.27
C ALA A 19 -24.51 5.20 15.57
N PHE A 20 -24.78 4.82 14.31
CA PHE A 20 -25.86 5.38 13.50
C PHE A 20 -27.11 4.50 13.44
N ASN A 21 -27.18 3.36 14.16
CA ASN A 21 -28.28 2.39 14.17
C ASN A 21 -28.67 1.95 12.75
N LYS A 22 -27.69 1.55 11.94
CA LYS A 22 -27.88 1.19 10.54
C LYS A 22 -27.81 -0.31 10.27
N GLU A 23 -27.94 -1.15 11.29
CA GLU A 23 -27.83 -2.60 11.18
C GLU A 23 -28.87 -3.20 10.22
N GLU A 24 -30.15 -2.73 10.31
CA GLU A 24 -31.21 -3.24 9.44
C GLU A 24 -30.99 -2.84 7.96
N ASP A 25 -30.49 -1.64 7.72
CA ASP A 25 -30.18 -1.17 6.36
C ASP A 25 -29.07 -2.02 5.74
N VAL A 26 -28.01 -2.28 6.50
CA VAL A 26 -26.85 -3.10 6.07
C VAL A 26 -27.26 -4.56 5.84
N ILE A 27 -28.09 -5.13 6.69
CA ILE A 27 -28.62 -6.51 6.54
C ILE A 27 -29.45 -6.59 5.25
N ARG A 28 -30.33 -5.62 5.01
CA ARG A 28 -31.16 -5.58 3.79
C ARG A 28 -30.29 -5.53 2.51
N GLU A 29 -29.27 -4.67 2.49
CA GLU A 29 -28.34 -4.57 1.36
C GLU A 29 -27.54 -5.88 1.15
N PHE A 30 -27.12 -6.51 2.26
CA PHE A 30 -26.47 -7.81 2.21
C PHE A 30 -27.40 -8.88 1.63
N ASP A 31 -28.68 -8.93 2.06
CA ASP A 31 -29.66 -9.89 1.58
C ASP A 31 -29.93 -9.71 0.08
N GLU A 32 -30.01 -8.48 -0.42
CA GLU A 32 -30.15 -8.20 -1.87
C GLU A 32 -28.95 -8.75 -2.66
N THR A 33 -27.73 -8.51 -2.18
CA THR A 33 -26.51 -9.01 -2.82
C THR A 33 -26.40 -10.53 -2.74
N ASN A 34 -26.79 -11.10 -1.59
CA ASN A 34 -26.82 -12.55 -1.36
C ASN A 34 -27.86 -13.26 -2.23
N ASP A 35 -29.02 -12.65 -2.48
CA ASP A 35 -30.04 -13.18 -3.40
C ASP A 35 -29.52 -13.25 -4.84
N ILE A 36 -28.75 -12.28 -5.31
CA ILE A 36 -28.10 -12.31 -6.62
C ILE A 36 -27.10 -13.46 -6.67
N LEU A 37 -26.27 -13.60 -5.63
CA LEU A 37 -25.32 -14.72 -5.54
C LEU A 37 -26.03 -16.06 -5.52
N PHE A 38 -27.07 -16.20 -4.69
CA PHE A 38 -27.85 -17.42 -4.58
C PHE A 38 -28.43 -17.85 -5.94
N ARG A 39 -29.09 -16.95 -6.65
CA ARG A 39 -29.67 -17.24 -7.96
C ARG A 39 -28.61 -17.64 -8.99
N SER A 40 -27.48 -16.96 -9.00
CA SER A 40 -26.37 -17.26 -9.91
C SER A 40 -25.69 -18.60 -9.57
N ALA A 41 -25.39 -18.80 -8.29
CA ALA A 41 -24.79 -20.05 -7.79
C ALA A 41 -25.71 -21.25 -7.98
N TRP A 42 -27.02 -21.08 -7.68
CA TRP A 42 -28.00 -22.16 -7.85
C TRP A 42 -28.08 -22.61 -9.31
N LYS A 43 -28.18 -21.65 -10.26
CA LYS A 43 -28.22 -21.99 -11.70
C LYS A 43 -26.93 -22.68 -12.17
N SER A 44 -25.78 -22.17 -11.76
CA SER A 44 -24.49 -22.75 -12.11
C SER A 44 -24.33 -24.16 -11.53
N GLN A 45 -24.64 -24.35 -10.24
CA GLN A 45 -24.57 -25.65 -9.57
C GLN A 45 -25.58 -26.65 -10.14
N PHE A 46 -26.81 -26.21 -10.45
CA PHE A 46 -27.82 -27.07 -11.06
C PHE A 46 -27.38 -27.56 -12.42
N LEU A 47 -26.94 -26.65 -13.32
CA LEU A 47 -26.51 -27.01 -14.66
C LEU A 47 -25.27 -27.92 -14.63
N SER A 48 -24.26 -27.56 -13.83
CA SER A 48 -23.03 -28.39 -13.72
C SER A 48 -23.29 -29.70 -13.01
N GLY A 49 -24.15 -29.73 -12.00
CA GLY A 49 -24.51 -30.92 -11.24
C GLY A 49 -25.37 -31.90 -12.00
N MET A 50 -26.17 -31.43 -13.00
CA MET A 50 -27.00 -32.32 -13.83
C MET A 50 -26.19 -33.16 -14.84
N MET A 51 -24.97 -32.75 -15.18
CA MET A 51 -24.15 -33.46 -16.18
C MET A 51 -23.94 -34.92 -15.84
N MET A 52 -23.54 -35.23 -14.61
CA MET A 52 -23.28 -36.61 -14.15
C MET A 52 -24.52 -37.50 -14.11
N PRO A 53 -25.65 -37.06 -13.51
CA PRO A 53 -26.91 -37.83 -13.55
C PRO A 53 -27.40 -38.11 -14.97
N ILE A 54 -27.32 -37.11 -15.88
CA ILE A 54 -27.74 -37.32 -17.28
C ILE A 54 -26.86 -38.38 -17.97
N MET A 55 -25.53 -38.30 -17.80
CA MET A 55 -24.62 -39.27 -18.37
C MET A 55 -24.84 -40.69 -17.82
N GLN A 56 -25.11 -40.79 -16.50
CA GLN A 56 -25.47 -42.10 -15.90
C GLN A 56 -26.80 -42.61 -16.41
N PHE A 57 -27.80 -41.77 -16.59
CA PHE A 57 -29.08 -42.13 -17.16
C PHE A 57 -28.93 -42.68 -18.59
N VAL A 58 -28.20 -42.00 -19.45
CA VAL A 58 -27.89 -42.41 -20.82
C VAL A 58 -27.13 -43.75 -20.82
N GLY A 59 -26.13 -43.91 -19.94
CA GLY A 59 -25.40 -45.17 -19.80
C GLY A 59 -26.28 -46.32 -19.34
N ASN A 60 -27.21 -46.08 -18.42
CA ASN A 60 -28.17 -47.11 -17.97
C ASN A 60 -29.18 -47.49 -19.06
N LEU A 61 -29.64 -46.51 -19.87
CA LEU A 61 -30.47 -46.81 -21.03
C LEU A 61 -29.71 -47.72 -22.03
N GLY A 62 -28.43 -47.42 -22.29
CA GLY A 62 -27.57 -48.29 -23.09
C GLY A 62 -27.46 -49.71 -22.53
N TYR A 63 -27.25 -49.82 -21.22
CA TYR A 63 -27.21 -51.11 -20.52
C TYR A 63 -28.53 -51.92 -20.70
N VAL A 64 -29.67 -51.26 -20.51
CA VAL A 64 -31.00 -51.90 -20.72
C VAL A 64 -31.19 -52.33 -22.15
N GLY A 65 -30.83 -51.49 -23.12
CA GLY A 65 -30.90 -51.83 -24.55
C GLY A 65 -30.03 -53.04 -24.92
N VAL A 66 -28.79 -53.07 -24.45
CA VAL A 66 -27.87 -54.20 -24.66
C VAL A 66 -28.41 -55.48 -24.00
N SER A 67 -28.96 -55.36 -22.79
CA SER A 67 -29.51 -56.53 -22.07
C SER A 67 -30.74 -57.16 -22.77
N ILE A 68 -31.66 -56.33 -23.27
CA ILE A 68 -32.86 -56.74 -23.98
C ILE A 68 -32.48 -57.39 -25.34
N LEU A 69 -31.69 -56.67 -26.15
CA LEU A 69 -31.28 -57.14 -27.48
C LEU A 69 -30.37 -58.36 -27.36
N GLY A 70 -29.41 -58.34 -26.44
CA GLY A 70 -28.52 -59.46 -26.20
C GLY A 70 -29.26 -60.68 -25.70
N GLY A 71 -30.20 -60.52 -24.75
CA GLY A 71 -31.06 -61.63 -24.30
C GLY A 71 -31.88 -62.25 -25.43
N TYR A 72 -32.44 -61.45 -26.30
CA TYR A 72 -33.20 -61.91 -27.48
C TYR A 72 -32.30 -62.66 -28.45
N LEU A 73 -31.08 -62.22 -28.75
CA LEU A 73 -30.14 -62.87 -29.62
C LEU A 73 -29.56 -64.18 -29.03
N ALA A 74 -29.37 -64.20 -27.72
CA ALA A 74 -28.93 -65.42 -27.00
C ALA A 74 -30.01 -66.54 -27.04
N ILE A 75 -31.30 -66.16 -26.84
CA ILE A 75 -32.40 -67.12 -26.99
C ILE A 75 -32.46 -67.73 -28.42
N LYS A 76 -32.13 -66.91 -29.43
CA LYS A 76 -31.98 -67.35 -30.80
C LYS A 76 -30.70 -68.10 -31.09
N GLN A 77 -29.86 -68.31 -30.07
CA GLN A 77 -28.55 -69.05 -30.23
C GLN A 77 -27.59 -68.33 -31.22
N THR A 78 -27.73 -66.99 -31.44
CA THR A 78 -26.88 -66.23 -32.35
C THR A 78 -25.62 -65.74 -31.64
N ILE A 79 -25.70 -65.55 -30.33
CA ILE A 79 -24.59 -65.13 -29.47
C ILE A 79 -24.64 -65.87 -28.13
N GLU A 80 -23.52 -65.93 -27.41
CA GLU A 80 -23.42 -66.48 -26.07
C GLU A 80 -23.70 -65.47 -24.98
N VAL A 81 -24.05 -65.90 -23.75
CA VAL A 81 -24.28 -64.98 -22.60
C VAL A 81 -23.02 -64.22 -22.28
N GLY A 82 -21.83 -64.79 -22.51
CA GLY A 82 -20.54 -64.12 -22.33
C GLY A 82 -20.37 -62.87 -23.23
N ASP A 83 -20.93 -62.93 -24.46
CA ASP A 83 -20.88 -61.79 -25.39
C ASP A 83 -21.69 -60.61 -24.88
N ILE A 84 -22.83 -60.85 -24.25
CA ILE A 84 -23.65 -59.78 -23.60
C ILE A 84 -22.84 -59.09 -22.50
N GLN A 85 -22.19 -59.90 -21.65
CA GLN A 85 -21.38 -59.34 -20.54
C GLN A 85 -20.20 -58.60 -21.08
N SER A 86 -19.52 -59.06 -22.09
CA SER A 86 -18.40 -58.35 -22.74
C SER A 86 -18.85 -57.04 -23.36
N PHE A 87 -19.99 -57.00 -24.03
CA PHE A 87 -20.52 -55.78 -24.65
C PHE A 87 -20.96 -54.74 -23.61
N ILE A 88 -21.56 -55.18 -22.53
CA ILE A 88 -21.87 -54.28 -21.39
C ILE A 88 -20.59 -53.64 -20.84
N GLN A 89 -19.51 -54.43 -20.71
CA GLN A 89 -18.23 -53.93 -20.27
C GLN A 89 -17.63 -52.92 -21.26
N TYR A 90 -17.72 -53.18 -22.57
CA TYR A 90 -17.28 -52.23 -23.60
C TYR A 90 -18.06 -50.91 -23.55
N VAL A 91 -19.39 -50.94 -23.38
CA VAL A 91 -20.22 -49.74 -23.25
C VAL A 91 -19.77 -48.91 -22.05
N ARG A 92 -19.52 -49.54 -20.89
CA ARG A 92 -19.01 -48.86 -19.71
C ARG A 92 -17.62 -48.25 -19.94
N SER A 93 -16.69 -49.05 -20.53
CA SER A 93 -15.34 -48.60 -20.83
C SER A 93 -15.32 -47.46 -21.85
N PHE A 94 -16.31 -47.36 -22.74
CA PHE A 94 -16.45 -46.24 -23.68
C PHE A 94 -17.07 -45.01 -23.05
N THR A 95 -18.02 -45.16 -22.15
CA THR A 95 -18.73 -44.02 -21.51
C THR A 95 -17.86 -43.31 -20.49
N GLN A 96 -16.99 -44.04 -19.78
CA GLN A 96 -16.13 -43.49 -18.74
C GLN A 96 -15.16 -42.39 -19.24
N PRO A 97 -14.40 -42.56 -20.33
CA PRO A 97 -13.57 -41.47 -20.87
C PRO A 97 -14.34 -40.25 -21.30
N ILE A 98 -15.55 -40.37 -21.80
CA ILE A 98 -16.40 -39.23 -22.19
C ILE A 98 -16.73 -38.36 -20.96
N GLN A 99 -17.06 -39.02 -19.84
CA GLN A 99 -17.29 -38.32 -18.56
C GLN A 99 -16.03 -37.58 -18.08
N GLN A 100 -14.85 -38.22 -18.20
CA GLN A 100 -13.58 -37.61 -17.84
C GLN A 100 -13.25 -36.39 -18.70
N VAL A 101 -13.46 -36.47 -20.01
CA VAL A 101 -13.26 -35.34 -20.94
C VAL A 101 -14.17 -34.17 -20.56
N ALA A 102 -15.44 -34.43 -20.23
CA ALA A 102 -16.36 -33.38 -19.79
C ALA A 102 -15.92 -32.68 -18.48
N GLN A 103 -15.38 -33.46 -17.52
CA GLN A 103 -14.83 -32.90 -16.28
C GLN A 103 -13.56 -32.07 -16.54
N VAL A 104 -12.66 -32.57 -17.39
CA VAL A 104 -11.43 -31.85 -17.76
C VAL A 104 -11.76 -30.54 -18.48
N ALA A 105 -12.76 -30.52 -19.35
CA ALA A 105 -13.19 -29.31 -20.05
C ALA A 105 -13.64 -28.22 -19.06
N ASN A 106 -14.41 -28.56 -18.03
CA ASN A 106 -14.81 -27.62 -16.98
C ASN A 106 -13.61 -27.12 -16.15
N MET A 107 -12.68 -28.04 -15.85
CA MET A 107 -11.46 -27.66 -15.11
C MET A 107 -10.58 -26.72 -15.95
N LEU A 108 -10.39 -27.00 -17.25
CA LEU A 108 -9.61 -26.14 -18.15
C LEU A 108 -10.15 -24.73 -18.24
N GLN A 109 -11.47 -24.56 -18.31
CA GLN A 109 -12.10 -23.24 -18.33
C GLN A 109 -11.80 -22.46 -17.05
N SER A 110 -11.91 -23.09 -15.89
CA SER A 110 -11.59 -22.48 -14.60
C SER A 110 -10.11 -22.15 -14.48
N THR A 111 -9.24 -23.06 -14.94
CA THR A 111 -7.78 -22.87 -14.94
C THR A 111 -7.37 -21.76 -15.90
N ALA A 112 -7.97 -21.64 -17.08
CA ALA A 112 -7.68 -20.58 -18.03
C ALA A 112 -7.96 -19.19 -17.43
N ALA A 113 -9.13 -19.02 -16.78
CA ALA A 113 -9.48 -17.76 -16.12
C ALA A 113 -8.53 -17.41 -14.94
N ALA A 114 -8.04 -18.39 -14.21
CA ALA A 114 -7.04 -18.17 -13.16
C ALA A 114 -5.66 -17.84 -13.75
N SER A 115 -5.26 -18.53 -14.80
CA SER A 115 -3.98 -18.29 -15.50
C SER A 115 -3.94 -16.90 -16.13
N GLU A 116 -5.02 -16.45 -16.75
CA GLU A 116 -5.11 -15.10 -17.33
C GLU A 116 -4.74 -14.02 -16.30
N ARG A 117 -5.31 -14.11 -15.09
CA ARG A 117 -4.99 -13.15 -14.01
C ARG A 117 -3.54 -13.25 -13.53
N VAL A 118 -2.98 -14.45 -13.50
CA VAL A 118 -1.56 -14.64 -13.12
C VAL A 118 -0.65 -14.04 -14.17
N PHE A 119 -0.91 -14.31 -15.46
CA PHE A 119 -0.10 -13.76 -16.54
C PHE A 119 -0.28 -12.26 -16.70
N GLU A 120 -1.50 -11.70 -16.52
CA GLU A 120 -1.72 -10.26 -16.46
C GLU A 120 -0.81 -9.60 -15.42
N PHE A 121 -0.68 -10.20 -14.22
CA PHE A 121 0.24 -9.71 -13.20
C PHE A 121 1.72 -9.88 -13.59
N LEU A 122 2.09 -11.00 -14.20
CA LEU A 122 3.48 -11.29 -14.60
C LEU A 122 3.95 -10.45 -15.81
N ASP A 123 3.00 -10.06 -16.67
CA ASP A 123 3.27 -9.25 -17.87
C ASP A 123 3.30 -7.75 -17.57
N GLU A 124 2.97 -7.34 -16.32
CA GLU A 124 3.10 -5.95 -15.91
C GLU A 124 4.54 -5.46 -16.06
N LYS A 125 4.68 -4.23 -16.51
CA LYS A 125 5.98 -3.63 -16.74
C LYS A 125 6.74 -3.47 -15.42
N GLU A 126 7.88 -4.15 -15.32
CA GLU A 126 8.75 -4.01 -14.16
C GLU A 126 9.32 -2.58 -14.06
N GLU A 127 9.52 -2.11 -12.82
CA GLU A 127 10.16 -0.84 -12.55
C GLU A 127 11.65 -0.89 -12.95
N ASP A 128 12.12 0.09 -13.72
CA ASP A 128 13.53 0.19 -14.09
C ASP A 128 14.38 0.47 -12.84
N GLN A 129 15.06 -0.57 -12.32
CA GLN A 129 15.84 -0.48 -11.09
C GLN A 129 17.25 0.10 -11.32
N PHE A 130 17.82 -0.11 -12.50
CA PHE A 130 19.21 0.20 -12.82
C PHE A 130 19.31 1.29 -13.88
N ALA A 131 20.21 2.25 -13.65
CA ALA A 131 20.59 3.22 -14.66
C ALA A 131 21.66 2.62 -15.59
N GLU A 132 21.73 3.05 -16.84
CA GLU A 132 22.74 2.57 -17.80
C GLU A 132 24.18 2.88 -17.34
N ASN A 133 24.39 4.08 -16.77
CA ASN A 133 25.67 4.52 -16.21
C ASN A 133 25.40 5.11 -14.82
N PRO A 134 25.27 4.27 -13.78
CA PRO A 134 24.83 4.72 -12.47
C PRO A 134 25.83 5.65 -11.81
N VAL A 135 25.34 6.77 -11.29
CA VAL A 135 26.10 7.68 -10.44
C VAL A 135 26.15 7.10 -9.02
N SER A 136 27.34 7.12 -8.40
CA SER A 136 27.50 6.69 -7.02
C SER A 136 26.87 7.71 -6.06
N VAL A 137 26.21 7.23 -5.01
CA VAL A 137 25.66 8.06 -3.93
C VAL A 137 26.71 8.45 -2.89
N GLU A 138 27.91 7.87 -2.96
CA GLU A 138 29.00 8.15 -2.04
C GLU A 138 29.51 9.59 -2.19
N GLY A 139 29.62 10.31 -1.08
CA GLY A 139 30.13 11.69 -1.04
C GLY A 139 29.12 12.76 -1.40
N LEU A 140 27.88 12.41 -1.77
CA LEU A 140 26.82 13.38 -2.01
C LEU A 140 26.43 14.11 -0.72
N GLN A 141 26.14 15.39 -0.87
CA GLN A 141 25.82 16.29 0.24
C GLN A 141 24.31 16.39 0.51
N GLY A 142 23.50 16.27 -0.54
CA GLY A 142 22.06 16.34 -0.46
C GLY A 142 21.48 17.71 -0.84
N ASN A 143 22.15 18.44 -1.75
CA ASN A 143 21.51 19.57 -2.44
C ASN A 143 20.46 19.03 -3.40
N VAL A 144 19.26 19.62 -3.40
CA VAL A 144 18.16 19.16 -4.26
C VAL A 144 17.71 20.29 -5.16
N GLU A 145 17.57 20.02 -6.45
CA GLU A 145 17.07 20.98 -7.43
C GLU A 145 15.92 20.37 -8.23
N PHE A 146 14.83 21.11 -8.31
CA PHE A 146 13.69 20.80 -9.18
C PHE A 146 13.74 21.79 -10.35
N GLU A 147 13.78 21.29 -11.57
CA GLU A 147 13.84 22.07 -12.80
C GLU A 147 12.61 21.78 -13.66
N HIS A 148 11.66 22.71 -13.68
CA HIS A 148 10.46 22.65 -14.52
C HIS A 148 9.77 21.28 -14.48
N VAL A 149 9.53 20.76 -13.29
CA VAL A 149 8.95 19.43 -13.08
C VAL A 149 7.47 19.45 -13.39
N HIS A 150 7.06 18.57 -14.32
CA HIS A 150 5.67 18.33 -14.70
C HIS A 150 5.33 16.87 -14.42
N PHE A 151 4.16 16.63 -13.83
CA PHE A 151 3.73 15.27 -13.52
C PHE A 151 2.21 15.13 -13.37
N GLY A 152 1.71 14.02 -13.88
CA GLY A 152 0.36 13.48 -13.62
C GLY A 152 0.39 11.97 -13.61
N TYR A 153 -0.39 11.34 -12.73
CA TYR A 153 -0.54 9.87 -12.71
C TYR A 153 -1.23 9.35 -13.97
N ASN A 154 -2.07 10.20 -14.58
CA ASN A 154 -2.68 9.96 -15.88
C ASN A 154 -2.28 11.11 -16.80
N PRO A 155 -1.89 10.85 -18.07
CA PRO A 155 -1.55 11.89 -19.03
C PRO A 155 -2.61 12.97 -19.23
N GLU A 156 -3.89 12.64 -19.01
CA GLU A 156 -5.00 13.58 -19.11
C GLU A 156 -5.20 14.46 -17.88
N HIS A 157 -4.53 14.13 -16.76
CA HIS A 157 -4.71 14.85 -15.49
C HIS A 157 -3.37 15.20 -14.86
N ILE A 158 -2.88 16.39 -15.16
CA ILE A 158 -1.64 16.92 -14.62
C ILE A 158 -1.89 17.40 -13.18
N ILE A 159 -1.02 17.00 -12.25
CA ILE A 159 -1.08 17.35 -10.82
C ILE A 159 0.02 18.34 -10.46
N ILE A 160 1.18 18.25 -11.06
CA ILE A 160 2.30 19.19 -10.92
C ILE A 160 2.50 19.85 -12.28
N ASN A 161 2.27 21.18 -12.37
CA ASN A 161 2.27 21.89 -13.65
C ASN A 161 3.65 22.44 -14.03
N ASP A 162 4.33 23.16 -13.12
CA ASP A 162 5.70 23.65 -13.34
C ASP A 162 6.37 23.91 -11.97
N PHE A 163 6.92 22.83 -11.40
CA PHE A 163 7.52 22.92 -10.08
C PHE A 163 9.03 23.15 -10.21
N SER A 164 9.50 24.32 -9.75
CA SER A 164 10.92 24.69 -9.78
C SER A 164 11.35 25.23 -8.41
N ALA A 165 12.37 24.60 -7.80
CA ALA A 165 12.93 25.00 -6.52
C ALA A 165 14.39 24.58 -6.38
N LYS A 166 15.18 25.32 -5.61
CA LYS A 166 16.57 24.96 -5.26
C LYS A 166 16.72 24.92 -3.74
N VAL A 167 17.21 23.81 -3.27
CA VAL A 167 17.42 23.50 -1.86
C VAL A 167 18.87 23.16 -1.63
N LYS A 168 19.49 23.78 -0.63
CA LYS A 168 20.88 23.53 -0.26
C LYS A 168 20.99 22.48 0.82
N GLU A 169 22.13 21.83 0.90
CA GLU A 169 22.49 20.92 1.98
C GLU A 169 22.16 21.52 3.36
N GLY A 170 21.57 20.70 4.21
CA GLY A 170 21.27 21.06 5.61
C GLY A 170 20.10 22.00 5.81
N GLN A 171 19.46 22.50 4.75
CA GLN A 171 18.28 23.37 4.88
C GLN A 171 17.05 22.58 5.34
N LYS A 172 16.21 23.28 6.12
CA LYS A 172 14.89 22.84 6.52
C LYS A 172 13.84 23.49 5.61
N ILE A 173 13.15 22.69 4.83
CA ILE A 173 12.16 23.14 3.86
C ILE A 173 10.75 22.81 4.38
N ALA A 174 9.90 23.79 4.57
CA ALA A 174 8.49 23.60 4.85
C ALA A 174 7.68 23.64 3.56
N ILE A 175 6.88 22.61 3.32
CA ILE A 175 5.95 22.54 2.19
C ILE A 175 4.55 22.79 2.75
N VAL A 176 3.94 23.90 2.35
CA VAL A 176 2.62 24.32 2.84
C VAL A 176 1.64 24.50 1.68
N GLY A 177 0.36 24.34 1.95
CA GLY A 177 -0.71 24.51 0.96
C GLY A 177 -1.94 23.67 1.30
N PRO A 178 -3.07 23.91 0.65
CA PRO A 178 -4.31 23.20 0.89
C PRO A 178 -4.20 21.71 0.54
N THR A 179 -5.19 20.94 1.00
CA THR A 179 -5.31 19.53 0.59
C THR A 179 -5.50 19.46 -0.93
N GLY A 180 -4.81 18.53 -1.58
CA GLY A 180 -4.83 18.41 -3.04
C GLY A 180 -3.83 19.29 -3.80
N ALA A 181 -3.07 20.17 -3.13
CA ALA A 181 -2.08 21.04 -3.79
C ALA A 181 -0.87 20.32 -4.42
N GLY A 182 -0.75 18.98 -4.27
CA GLY A 182 0.35 18.22 -4.86
C GLY A 182 1.52 17.90 -3.92
N LYS A 183 1.47 18.31 -2.63
CA LYS A 183 2.56 18.12 -1.64
C LYS A 183 3.08 16.70 -1.55
N THR A 184 2.18 15.72 -1.35
CA THR A 184 2.54 14.30 -1.27
C THR A 184 3.04 13.75 -2.60
N THR A 185 2.52 14.24 -3.72
CA THR A 185 2.98 13.86 -5.07
C THR A 185 4.42 14.31 -5.28
N MET A 186 4.77 15.55 -4.89
CA MET A 186 6.14 16.05 -4.97
C MET A 186 7.12 15.16 -4.19
N ILE A 187 6.76 14.74 -2.97
CA ILE A 187 7.57 13.81 -2.17
C ILE A 187 7.77 12.45 -2.88
N LYS A 188 6.69 11.91 -3.47
CA LYS A 188 6.77 10.66 -4.23
C LYS A 188 7.69 10.76 -5.45
N LEU A 189 7.72 11.92 -6.11
CA LEU A 189 8.63 12.20 -7.22
C LEU A 189 10.08 12.32 -6.75
N LEU A 190 10.34 13.01 -5.64
CA LEU A 190 11.67 13.15 -5.07
C LEU A 190 12.28 11.78 -4.71
N MET A 191 11.50 10.87 -4.16
CA MET A 191 11.91 9.50 -3.87
C MET A 191 11.93 8.57 -5.09
N ARG A 192 11.59 9.12 -6.26
CA ARG A 192 11.49 8.36 -7.50
C ARG A 192 10.58 7.13 -7.37
N PHE A 193 9.41 7.26 -6.68
CA PHE A 193 8.34 6.28 -6.80
C PHE A 193 7.64 6.38 -8.16
N TYR A 194 7.72 7.55 -8.78
CA TYR A 194 7.30 7.82 -10.15
C TYR A 194 8.37 8.65 -10.84
N ASP A 195 8.56 8.44 -12.13
CA ASP A 195 9.41 9.31 -12.95
C ASP A 195 8.60 10.52 -13.45
N VAL A 196 9.22 11.70 -13.49
CA VAL A 196 8.58 12.92 -13.98
C VAL A 196 8.24 12.80 -15.48
N ASN A 197 7.12 13.39 -15.88
CA ASN A 197 6.72 13.42 -17.30
C ASN A 197 7.63 14.35 -18.12
N SER A 198 8.00 15.51 -17.56
CA SER A 198 9.02 16.40 -18.12
C SER A 198 9.71 17.20 -17.03
N GLY A 199 10.79 17.88 -17.36
CA GLY A 199 11.67 18.52 -16.38
C GLY A 199 12.65 17.54 -15.76
N ALA A 200 13.29 17.94 -14.66
CA ALA A 200 14.26 17.12 -13.96
C ALA A 200 14.26 17.37 -12.44
N ILE A 201 14.53 16.32 -11.67
CA ILE A 201 14.88 16.43 -10.25
C ILE A 201 16.35 16.02 -10.15
N LYS A 202 17.15 16.84 -9.50
CA LYS A 202 18.60 16.61 -9.37
C LYS A 202 19.02 16.58 -7.92
N ILE A 203 19.97 15.72 -7.60
CA ILE A 203 20.68 15.69 -6.32
C ILE A 203 22.15 15.95 -6.60
N ASP A 204 22.71 16.99 -5.98
CA ASP A 204 24.08 17.46 -6.20
C ASP A 204 24.47 17.60 -7.69
N GLY A 205 23.52 18.09 -8.52
CA GLY A 205 23.68 18.33 -9.95
C GLY A 205 23.43 17.11 -10.85
N HIS A 206 23.25 15.91 -10.29
CA HIS A 206 22.94 14.69 -11.03
C HIS A 206 21.43 14.42 -11.07
N ASN A 207 20.89 14.05 -12.23
CA ASN A 207 19.49 13.71 -12.35
C ASN A 207 19.19 12.44 -11.53
N ILE A 208 18.07 12.42 -10.81
CA ILE A 208 17.68 11.23 -10.02
C ILE A 208 17.50 9.96 -10.89
N LYS A 209 17.29 10.12 -12.21
CA LYS A 209 17.24 9.02 -13.18
C LYS A 209 18.59 8.36 -13.44
N ASP A 210 19.68 9.07 -13.15
CA ASP A 210 21.05 8.56 -13.37
C ASP A 210 21.55 7.68 -12.21
N PHE A 211 20.77 7.53 -11.15
CA PHE A 211 21.07 6.64 -10.02
C PHE A 211 20.33 5.30 -10.13
N ASN A 212 20.90 4.26 -9.59
CA ASN A 212 20.16 3.05 -9.25
C ASN A 212 19.10 3.39 -8.20
N ARG A 213 17.85 2.96 -8.40
CA ARG A 213 16.74 3.34 -7.49
C ARG A 213 17.00 2.93 -6.04
N SER A 214 17.56 1.76 -5.81
CA SER A 214 17.89 1.26 -4.47
C SER A 214 18.93 2.14 -3.75
N GLU A 215 19.98 2.54 -4.45
CA GLU A 215 21.02 3.41 -3.92
C GLU A 215 20.51 4.83 -3.69
N LEU A 216 19.74 5.38 -4.63
CA LEU A 216 19.07 6.66 -4.47
C LEU A 216 18.21 6.69 -3.19
N ARG A 217 17.37 5.65 -2.99
CA ARG A 217 16.47 5.57 -1.83
C ARG A 217 17.20 5.42 -0.50
N GLN A 218 18.44 4.92 -0.48
CA GLN A 218 19.25 4.88 0.74
C GLN A 218 19.65 6.28 1.24
N MET A 219 19.65 7.28 0.36
CA MET A 219 19.91 8.67 0.77
C MET A 219 18.77 9.29 1.57
N PHE A 220 17.57 8.69 1.52
CA PHE A 220 16.36 9.23 2.12
C PHE A 220 15.99 8.53 3.42
N GLY A 221 15.61 9.33 4.42
CA GLY A 221 14.89 8.86 5.60
C GLY A 221 13.49 9.41 5.61
N MET A 222 12.51 8.61 6.01
CA MET A 222 11.11 8.99 5.97
C MET A 222 10.43 8.75 7.31
N VAL A 223 9.74 9.78 7.81
CA VAL A 223 8.84 9.68 8.95
C VAL A 223 7.47 10.17 8.49
N LEU A 224 6.55 9.23 8.31
CA LEU A 224 5.20 9.50 7.82
C LEU A 224 4.20 9.73 8.95
N GLN A 225 3.07 10.34 8.63
CA GLN A 225 1.93 10.49 9.51
C GLN A 225 1.41 9.12 9.97
N ASP A 226 1.19 8.21 9.02
CA ASP A 226 0.79 6.84 9.30
C ASP A 226 2.05 6.02 9.66
N THR A 227 2.27 5.88 10.95
CA THR A 227 3.41 5.14 11.47
C THR A 227 3.21 3.64 11.33
N TRP A 228 4.06 2.99 10.52
CA TRP A 228 4.02 1.55 10.34
C TRP A 228 5.13 0.85 11.12
N LEU A 229 4.74 -0.11 11.96
CA LEU A 229 5.64 -1.02 12.66
C LEU A 229 5.30 -2.45 12.27
N PHE A 230 6.32 -3.25 12.04
CA PHE A 230 6.18 -4.66 11.71
C PHE A 230 5.93 -5.50 12.96
N SER A 231 5.23 -6.62 12.80
CA SER A 231 5.19 -7.66 13.82
C SER A 231 6.61 -8.17 14.08
N GLY A 232 7.07 -8.10 15.34
CA GLY A 232 8.44 -8.41 15.72
C GLY A 232 8.86 -7.63 16.96
N SER A 233 10.13 -7.73 17.34
CA SER A 233 10.63 -7.01 18.51
C SER A 233 10.74 -5.49 18.26
N ILE A 234 10.76 -4.70 19.33
CA ILE A 234 11.08 -3.27 19.26
C ILE A 234 12.46 -3.06 18.64
N GLU A 235 13.43 -3.90 19.00
CA GLU A 235 14.78 -3.86 18.44
C GLU A 235 14.78 -4.07 16.95
N ASP A 236 14.08 -5.09 16.43
CA ASP A 236 13.98 -5.37 15.00
C ASP A 236 13.33 -4.21 14.24
N ASN A 237 12.31 -3.61 14.84
CA ASN A 237 11.64 -2.44 14.25
C ASN A 237 12.55 -1.22 14.13
N ILE A 238 13.44 -0.98 15.08
CA ILE A 238 14.42 0.11 14.98
C ILE A 238 15.53 -0.28 14.01
N LYS A 239 16.03 -1.53 14.07
CA LYS A 239 17.05 -2.09 13.16
C LYS A 239 16.62 -2.11 11.70
N TYR A 240 15.32 -1.98 11.40
CA TYR A 240 14.85 -1.88 10.03
C TYR A 240 15.49 -0.71 9.25
N GLY A 241 15.95 0.33 9.96
CA GLY A 241 16.72 1.43 9.36
C GLY A 241 18.15 1.05 8.97
N LYS A 242 18.76 0.07 9.68
CA LYS A 242 20.12 -0.44 9.45
C LYS A 242 20.20 -1.86 10.02
N LEU A 243 20.05 -2.87 9.16
CA LEU A 243 19.88 -4.28 9.57
C LEU A 243 21.07 -4.87 10.32
N ASP A 244 22.27 -4.40 10.02
CA ASP A 244 23.54 -4.82 10.63
C ASP A 244 23.91 -4.01 11.90
N ALA A 245 23.03 -3.12 12.38
CA ALA A 245 23.28 -2.32 13.56
C ALA A 245 23.45 -3.17 14.83
N THR A 246 24.37 -2.76 15.70
CA THR A 246 24.54 -3.39 17.00
C THR A 246 23.43 -2.96 17.97
N HIS A 247 23.28 -3.69 19.08
CA HIS A 247 22.34 -3.31 20.14
C HIS A 247 22.66 -1.91 20.72
N GLU A 248 23.93 -1.58 20.86
CA GLU A 248 24.39 -0.28 21.37
C GLU A 248 23.98 0.87 20.43
N GLU A 249 24.08 0.66 19.10
CA GLU A 249 23.63 1.64 18.11
C GLU A 249 22.11 1.83 18.19
N VAL A 250 21.34 0.75 18.35
CA VAL A 250 19.89 0.80 18.54
C VAL A 250 19.52 1.60 19.79
N VAL A 251 20.20 1.32 20.91
CA VAL A 251 19.98 2.04 22.18
C VAL A 251 20.35 3.51 22.05
N ALA A 252 21.42 3.84 21.32
CA ALA A 252 21.82 5.22 21.06
C ALA A 252 20.75 5.97 20.23
N ALA A 253 20.25 5.36 19.16
CA ALA A 253 19.17 5.90 18.35
C ALA A 253 17.88 6.10 19.15
N ALA A 254 17.50 5.12 19.97
CA ALA A 254 16.32 5.20 20.85
C ALA A 254 16.46 6.32 21.91
N LYS A 255 17.66 6.57 22.43
CA LYS A 255 17.93 7.71 23.33
C LYS A 255 17.79 9.04 22.61
N ALA A 256 18.32 9.16 21.40
CA ALA A 256 18.23 10.35 20.58
C ALA A 256 16.78 10.66 20.18
N ALA A 257 15.97 9.61 19.96
CA ALA A 257 14.53 9.70 19.69
C ALA A 257 13.67 9.85 20.97
N HIS A 258 14.25 9.98 22.16
CA HIS A 258 13.54 10.05 23.45
C HIS A 258 12.62 8.88 23.80
N VAL A 259 12.76 7.72 23.14
CA VAL A 259 11.91 6.54 23.38
C VAL A 259 12.54 5.51 24.31
N HIS A 260 13.84 5.58 24.56
CA HIS A 260 14.58 4.62 25.38
C HIS A 260 13.98 4.41 26.79
N ARG A 261 13.57 5.50 27.47
CA ARG A 261 12.97 5.40 28.81
C ARG A 261 11.67 4.61 28.79
N PHE A 262 10.84 4.83 27.79
CA PHE A 262 9.61 4.07 27.60
C PHE A 262 9.93 2.59 27.41
N VAL A 263 10.86 2.24 26.51
CA VAL A 263 11.24 0.85 26.25
C VAL A 263 11.74 0.17 27.53
N GLN A 264 12.50 0.86 28.39
CA GLN A 264 12.96 0.32 29.67
C GLN A 264 11.81 0.04 30.67
N THR A 265 10.64 0.67 30.53
CA THR A 265 9.48 0.37 31.41
C THR A 265 8.73 -0.90 31.01
N LEU A 266 9.03 -1.45 29.83
CA LEU A 266 8.37 -2.65 29.32
C LEU A 266 9.02 -3.93 29.93
N PRO A 267 8.24 -4.97 30.22
CA PRO A 267 8.75 -6.19 30.86
C PRO A 267 9.91 -6.85 30.13
N SER A 268 9.91 -6.83 28.78
CA SER A 268 10.95 -7.42 27.92
C SER A 268 11.84 -6.38 27.26
N GLY A 269 11.70 -5.08 27.61
CA GLY A 269 12.50 -4.01 27.03
C GLY A 269 12.48 -4.02 25.49
N TYR A 270 13.65 -3.99 24.88
CA TYR A 270 13.81 -4.03 23.42
C TYR A 270 13.34 -5.33 22.77
N ASN A 271 13.28 -6.44 23.52
CA ASN A 271 12.78 -7.73 23.04
C ASN A 271 11.26 -7.86 23.10
N MET A 272 10.54 -6.83 23.55
CA MET A 272 9.08 -6.85 23.53
C MET A 272 8.56 -6.97 22.10
N ILE A 273 7.67 -7.95 21.88
CA ILE A 273 7.06 -8.21 20.59
C ILE A 273 5.89 -7.24 20.38
N LEU A 274 5.89 -6.55 19.28
CA LEU A 274 4.77 -5.77 18.78
C LEU A 274 3.84 -6.70 18.00
N ASN A 275 2.53 -6.57 18.22
CA ASN A 275 1.52 -7.32 17.45
C ASN A 275 1.38 -6.72 16.03
N GLU A 276 0.63 -7.39 15.16
CA GLU A 276 0.47 -7.02 13.74
C GLU A 276 0.02 -5.55 13.53
N GLU A 277 -0.83 -5.03 14.43
CA GLU A 277 -1.29 -3.65 14.37
C GLU A 277 -0.48 -2.71 15.28
N ALA A 278 0.52 -3.24 16.00
CA ALA A 278 1.23 -2.54 17.06
C ALA A 278 0.28 -1.84 18.06
N SER A 279 -0.91 -2.43 18.31
CA SER A 279 -1.93 -1.86 19.20
C SER A 279 -1.55 -1.90 20.69
N ASN A 280 -0.48 -2.62 21.01
CA ASN A 280 0.10 -2.69 22.36
C ASN A 280 1.03 -1.52 22.70
N VAL A 281 1.17 -0.53 21.82
CA VAL A 281 1.89 0.73 22.05
C VAL A 281 1.03 1.91 21.57
N SER A 282 1.18 3.08 22.24
CA SER A 282 0.42 4.28 21.87
C SER A 282 0.89 4.87 20.54
N GLN A 283 0.06 5.68 19.88
CA GLN A 283 0.41 6.33 18.61
C GLN A 283 1.68 7.19 18.72
N GLY A 284 1.83 7.95 19.81
CA GLY A 284 3.05 8.73 20.04
C GLY A 284 4.30 7.86 20.24
N GLN A 285 4.16 6.71 20.89
CA GLN A 285 5.27 5.75 21.05
C GLN A 285 5.64 5.12 19.70
N LYS A 286 4.67 4.76 18.85
CA LYS A 286 4.91 4.32 17.47
C LYS A 286 5.73 5.36 16.70
N GLN A 287 5.35 6.62 16.79
CA GLN A 287 6.04 7.70 16.10
C GLN A 287 7.48 7.88 16.60
N LEU A 288 7.72 7.82 17.91
CA LEU A 288 9.09 7.87 18.46
C LEU A 288 9.95 6.67 18.02
N LEU A 289 9.37 5.46 17.89
CA LEU A 289 10.06 4.30 17.36
C LEU A 289 10.42 4.46 15.87
N THR A 290 9.54 5.02 15.06
CA THR A 290 9.84 5.32 13.64
C THR A 290 10.89 6.42 13.49
N ILE A 291 10.90 7.43 14.38
CA ILE A 291 11.97 8.43 14.44
C ILE A 291 13.31 7.76 14.82
N ALA A 292 13.32 6.83 15.80
CA ALA A 292 14.53 6.08 16.15
C ALA A 292 15.07 5.26 14.96
N ARG A 293 14.19 4.63 14.17
CA ARG A 293 14.54 3.96 12.92
C ARG A 293 15.22 4.90 11.93
N ALA A 294 14.66 6.09 11.75
CA ALA A 294 15.20 7.10 10.83
C ALA A 294 16.55 7.67 11.33
N ILE A 295 16.73 7.86 12.65
CA ILE A 295 18.01 8.26 13.24
C ILE A 295 19.07 7.18 13.01
N LEU A 296 18.71 5.90 13.18
CA LEU A 296 19.65 4.78 13.00
C LEU A 296 20.08 4.62 11.54
N ALA A 297 19.20 4.90 10.60
CA ALA A 297 19.48 4.87 9.15
C ALA A 297 20.47 5.96 8.71
N ASP A 298 20.57 7.07 9.44
CA ASP A 298 21.46 8.22 9.19
C ASP A 298 21.43 8.75 7.74
N PRO A 299 20.26 9.08 7.18
CA PRO A 299 20.11 9.52 5.79
C PRO A 299 20.61 10.95 5.60
N LYS A 300 20.94 11.33 4.35
CA LYS A 300 21.32 12.70 3.97
C LYS A 300 20.11 13.62 3.80
N ILE A 301 19.01 13.08 3.31
CA ILE A 301 17.78 13.81 3.02
C ILE A 301 16.65 13.21 3.86
N LEU A 302 15.88 14.05 4.50
CA LEU A 302 14.72 13.65 5.31
C LEU A 302 13.43 14.09 4.66
N ILE A 303 12.44 13.23 4.77
CA ILE A 303 11.05 13.50 4.42
C ILE A 303 10.21 13.27 5.65
N LEU A 304 9.56 14.33 6.09
CA LEU A 304 8.81 14.34 7.34
C LEU A 304 7.37 14.77 7.06
N ASP A 305 6.40 13.96 7.46
CA ASP A 305 4.97 14.32 7.40
C ASP A 305 4.45 14.53 8.81
N GLU A 306 4.11 15.80 9.12
CA GLU A 306 3.89 16.27 10.49
C GLU A 306 2.39 16.29 10.86
N ALA A 307 1.75 15.14 10.98
CA ALA A 307 0.40 15.09 11.54
C ALA A 307 0.38 14.32 12.86
N THR A 308 0.10 15.03 13.95
CA THR A 308 0.07 14.49 15.32
C THR A 308 -1.28 14.72 16.01
N SER A 309 -2.38 14.62 15.28
CA SER A 309 -3.72 14.95 15.78
C SER A 309 -4.25 14.09 16.94
N SER A 310 -3.50 13.06 17.38
CA SER A 310 -3.98 12.06 18.35
C SER A 310 -2.99 11.76 19.47
N VAL A 311 -2.06 12.67 19.79
CA VAL A 311 -1.00 12.44 20.78
C VAL A 311 -1.15 13.41 21.96
N ASP A 312 -0.91 12.93 23.18
CA ASP A 312 -0.91 13.79 24.38
C ASP A 312 0.22 14.84 24.34
N THR A 313 0.01 15.99 24.98
CA THR A 313 0.93 17.14 24.94
C THR A 313 2.36 16.81 25.41
N ARG A 314 2.52 15.90 26.38
CA ARG A 314 3.84 15.52 26.89
C ARG A 314 4.64 14.71 25.86
N THR A 315 3.98 13.77 25.24
CA THR A 315 4.58 12.95 24.18
C THR A 315 4.83 13.78 22.93
N GLU A 316 3.95 14.75 22.63
CA GLU A 316 4.13 15.71 21.54
C GLU A 316 5.43 16.51 21.67
N VAL A 317 5.75 17.02 22.86
CA VAL A 317 7.03 17.72 23.13
C VAL A 317 8.23 16.79 22.93
N GLN A 318 8.11 15.49 23.25
CA GLN A 318 9.17 14.53 23.02
C GLN A 318 9.36 14.23 21.53
N ILE A 319 8.28 14.08 20.78
CA ILE A 319 8.30 13.92 19.32
C ILE A 319 8.99 15.13 18.67
N GLN A 320 8.62 16.35 19.06
CA GLN A 320 9.24 17.55 18.51
C GLN A 320 10.77 17.57 18.75
N LYS A 321 11.21 17.28 19.98
CA LYS A 321 12.64 17.21 20.30
C LYS A 321 13.36 16.11 19.51
N ALA A 322 12.71 14.96 19.31
CA ALA A 322 13.24 13.87 18.52
C ALA A 322 13.37 14.25 17.03
N MET A 323 12.37 14.95 16.49
CA MET A 323 12.38 15.47 15.12
C MET A 323 13.48 16.52 14.94
N ASP A 324 13.62 17.47 15.88
CA ASP A 324 14.69 18.47 15.85
C ASP A 324 16.08 17.83 15.88
N ASN A 325 16.25 16.77 16.68
CA ASN A 325 17.50 15.99 16.69
C ASN A 325 17.74 15.28 15.35
N LEU A 326 16.70 14.71 14.78
CA LEU A 326 16.78 14.00 13.49
C LEU A 326 17.14 14.95 12.35
N MET A 327 16.62 16.18 12.32
CA MET A 327 16.86 17.17 11.26
C MET A 327 18.24 17.83 11.29
N LYS A 328 18.95 17.81 12.41
CA LYS A 328 20.26 18.48 12.54
C LYS A 328 21.27 18.03 11.48
N GLY A 329 21.75 18.98 10.69
CA GLY A 329 22.76 18.75 9.65
C GLY A 329 22.28 17.97 8.44
N ARG A 330 20.96 17.83 8.25
CA ARG A 330 20.37 17.09 7.12
C ARG A 330 19.39 17.96 6.35
N THR A 331 19.37 17.82 5.05
CA THR A 331 18.36 18.45 4.18
C THR A 331 16.99 17.86 4.49
N SER A 332 16.04 18.66 4.95
CA SER A 332 14.78 18.16 5.50
C SER A 332 13.57 18.77 4.80
N PHE A 333 12.79 17.96 4.09
CA PHE A 333 11.50 18.35 3.53
C PHE A 333 10.39 17.99 4.51
N VAL A 334 9.67 18.99 4.99
CA VAL A 334 8.61 18.81 5.98
C VAL A 334 7.27 19.24 5.38
N ILE A 335 6.32 18.30 5.29
CA ILE A 335 4.92 18.66 5.04
C ILE A 335 4.40 19.23 6.36
N ALA A 336 4.41 20.55 6.45
CA ALA A 336 4.19 21.21 7.72
C ALA A 336 2.70 21.46 7.98
N HIS A 337 2.25 20.95 9.12
CA HIS A 337 0.93 21.19 9.69
C HIS A 337 0.98 21.98 10.99
N ARG A 338 2.19 22.31 11.49
CA ARG A 338 2.42 23.05 12.72
C ARG A 338 3.06 24.40 12.46
N LEU A 339 2.59 25.39 13.20
CA LEU A 339 3.11 26.75 13.12
C LEU A 339 4.60 26.84 13.42
N SER A 340 5.08 26.15 14.45
CA SER A 340 6.51 26.16 14.84
C SER A 340 7.41 25.66 13.73
N THR A 341 7.03 24.58 13.07
CA THR A 341 7.81 23.98 11.99
C THR A 341 7.89 24.89 10.76
N ILE A 342 6.79 25.58 10.44
CA ILE A 342 6.72 26.52 9.32
C ILE A 342 7.61 27.74 9.61
N ARG A 343 7.49 28.30 10.82
CA ARG A 343 8.20 29.50 11.23
C ARG A 343 9.72 29.31 11.28
N ASP A 344 10.16 28.11 11.73
CA ASP A 344 11.58 27.78 11.89
C ASP A 344 12.20 27.15 10.62
N ALA A 345 11.51 27.19 9.48
CA ALA A 345 12.03 26.71 8.20
C ALA A 345 12.91 27.75 7.51
N ASP A 346 14.02 27.29 6.93
CA ASP A 346 14.92 28.13 6.12
C ASP A 346 14.28 28.54 4.79
N LEU A 347 13.42 27.68 4.25
CA LEU A 347 12.69 27.90 3.01
C LEU A 347 11.28 27.35 3.13
N ILE A 348 10.29 28.16 2.81
CA ILE A 348 8.89 27.76 2.71
C ILE A 348 8.50 27.71 1.23
N LEU A 349 7.98 26.59 0.79
CA LEU A 349 7.40 26.39 -0.53
C LEU A 349 5.88 26.37 -0.39
N VAL A 350 5.22 27.39 -0.90
CA VAL A 350 3.76 27.51 -0.84
C VAL A 350 3.16 26.96 -2.12
N MET A 351 2.47 25.83 -1.99
CA MET A 351 1.87 25.13 -3.13
C MET A 351 0.38 25.37 -3.24
N LYS A 352 -0.09 25.60 -4.46
CA LYS A 352 -1.50 25.66 -4.80
C LYS A 352 -1.69 25.12 -6.21
N ASP A 353 -2.67 24.26 -6.40
CA ASP A 353 -3.07 23.70 -7.71
C ASP A 353 -1.88 23.12 -8.54
N GLY A 354 -0.92 22.49 -7.86
CA GLY A 354 0.24 21.86 -8.47
C GLY A 354 1.44 22.75 -8.75
N ASP A 355 1.38 24.03 -8.39
CA ASP A 355 2.46 25.01 -8.60
C ASP A 355 3.00 25.57 -7.28
N ILE A 356 4.26 26.05 -7.31
CA ILE A 356 4.78 26.93 -6.26
C ILE A 356 4.33 28.35 -6.59
N ILE A 357 3.40 28.88 -5.79
CA ILE A 357 2.90 30.24 -5.98
C ILE A 357 3.73 31.29 -5.21
N GLU A 358 4.36 30.89 -4.10
CA GLU A 358 5.23 31.72 -3.29
C GLU A 358 6.37 30.89 -2.70
N GLN A 359 7.55 31.50 -2.56
CA GLN A 359 8.69 30.90 -1.86
C GLN A 359 9.48 31.98 -1.12
N GLY A 360 10.04 31.62 0.02
CA GLY A 360 10.83 32.52 0.88
C GLY A 360 10.86 32.02 2.32
N ASN A 361 11.40 32.79 3.23
CA ASN A 361 11.30 32.53 4.66
C ASN A 361 9.99 33.09 5.25
N HIS A 362 9.73 32.79 6.52
CA HIS A 362 8.49 33.18 7.21
C HIS A 362 8.24 34.70 7.18
N GLU A 363 9.26 35.51 7.49
CA GLU A 363 9.14 36.95 7.56
C GLU A 363 8.90 37.57 6.18
N GLU A 364 9.68 37.13 5.17
CA GLU A 364 9.53 37.61 3.79
C GLU A 364 8.13 37.32 3.22
N LEU A 365 7.57 36.14 3.52
CA LEU A 365 6.26 35.75 3.01
C LEU A 365 5.12 36.48 3.73
N LEU A 366 5.26 36.77 5.01
CA LEU A 366 4.28 37.62 5.74
C LEU A 366 4.29 39.03 5.21
N GLU A 367 5.48 39.63 4.97
CA GLU A 367 5.61 41.00 4.42
C GLU A 367 4.96 41.13 3.04
N LYS A 368 5.03 40.06 2.20
CA LYS A 368 4.36 40.04 0.89
C LYS A 368 2.84 40.11 0.99
N ASN A 369 2.27 39.78 2.15
CA ASN A 369 0.82 39.72 2.41
C ASN A 369 0.01 38.99 1.33
N GLY A 370 0.59 37.88 0.83
CA GLY A 370 0.04 37.01 -0.21
C GLY A 370 -0.72 35.82 0.34
N PHE A 371 -0.81 34.75 -0.46
CA PHE A 371 -1.54 33.54 -0.10
C PHE A 371 -1.00 32.85 1.16
N TYR A 372 0.32 32.92 1.39
CA TYR A 372 0.91 32.43 2.63
C TYR A 372 0.38 33.16 3.86
N ALA A 373 0.32 34.50 3.81
CA ALA A 373 -0.19 35.29 4.92
C ALA A 373 -1.68 35.00 5.18
N GLU A 374 -2.49 34.86 4.13
CA GLU A 374 -3.90 34.44 4.26
C GLU A 374 -4.02 33.06 4.92
N LEU A 375 -3.24 32.07 4.47
CA LEU A 375 -3.21 30.72 5.03
C LEU A 375 -2.79 30.73 6.50
N TYR A 376 -1.73 31.48 6.80
CA TYR A 376 -1.22 31.65 8.16
C TYR A 376 -2.27 32.25 9.10
N ASN A 377 -2.87 33.36 8.72
CA ASN A 377 -3.87 34.08 9.54
C ASN A 377 -5.14 33.21 9.72
N SER A 378 -5.59 32.51 8.68
CA SER A 378 -6.78 31.66 8.76
C SER A 378 -6.62 30.46 9.67
N GLN A 379 -5.42 29.86 9.71
CA GLN A 379 -5.14 28.64 10.47
C GLN A 379 -4.63 28.88 11.89
N PHE A 380 -3.94 29.99 12.13
CA PHE A 380 -3.13 30.17 13.34
C PHE A 380 -3.46 31.44 14.15
N GLU A 381 -3.94 32.54 13.59
CA GLU A 381 -4.32 33.74 14.36
C GLU A 381 -5.57 33.51 15.23
N ASN A 382 -6.52 32.70 14.78
CA ASN A 382 -7.70 32.36 15.57
C ASN A 382 -7.38 31.50 16.81
N ALA A 383 -6.22 30.86 16.87
CA ALA A 383 -5.79 30.07 18.03
C ALA A 383 -5.20 30.93 19.15
N THR A 384 -4.69 32.15 18.85
CA THR A 384 -4.08 33.07 19.82
C THR A 384 -5.10 34.00 20.48
N SER A 385 -6.30 34.16 19.95
CA SER A 385 -7.36 35.01 20.50
C SER A 385 -8.24 34.34 21.55
N CYS A 386 -8.04 33.05 21.85
CA CYS A 386 -8.77 32.22 22.84
C CYS A 386 -7.92 31.77 24.04
N ALA A 387 -6.74 32.37 24.27
CA ALA A 387 -5.88 32.08 25.43
C ALA A 387 -5.90 33.16 26.48
#